data_722042f6cb6888f195fa41004dc88364
#
_entry.id   722042f6cb6888f195fa41004dc88364
#
_cell.length_a   1.000
_cell.length_b   1.000
_cell.length_c   1.000
_cell.angle_alpha   90.00
_cell.angle_beta   90.00
_cell.angle_gamma   90.00
#
_symmetry.space_group_name_H-M   'P 1'
#
loop_
_entity.id
_entity.type
_entity.pdbx_description
1 polymer ?
#
loop_
_entity_poly.entity_id
_entity_poly.type
_entity_poly.pdbx_seq_one_letter_code
_entity_poly.pdbx_strand_id
1 'polypeptide(L)'
;MNKKVIVVGIIAIGFVGLIVAKLFSNKEEVAKKIFINDVNEPILVEAIQPSMHTFQSEFSYLGTFEPNRQNTIGAEGQGRIVSLNVQEGDRIAQGGVIAKLDDEMLQLQLDNLEVSIEGQKSDDNRYTSLSKDAAIPAVQAEKTKLGLKSSEIQKKQLQKQLRGTILKAPFSGVITKKLVDLGSVIGMGSPVVEITDVSSLKLTVNVPERDIMKFSMNQLVNVSIDVYPGEMFQGKVSLIGIQADKTHNFKVQVLVNNAKGILRAGMYGTSSLVNSSSISAFSIPRKALVGSTKQPKVYVIKNGKAVLVSFNAGTADGEFIEVISGLSKSDKIVIKGQVNLRNDAPVKTNK
;
A
#
# COMPACT_ATOMS: atom_id res chain seq x y z
N MET A 1 -81.21 -42.31 34.52
CA MET A 1 -79.84 -41.98 34.14
C MET A 1 -79.46 -42.86 32.93
N ASN A 2 -79.24 -42.29 31.77
CA ASN A 2 -79.13 -43.02 30.48
C ASN A 2 -77.91 -43.95 30.44
N LYS A 3 -78.18 -45.27 30.21
CA LYS A 3 -77.13 -46.33 30.09
C LYS A 3 -76.04 -45.95 29.10
N LYS A 4 -76.32 -45.09 28.09
CA LYS A 4 -75.34 -44.61 27.11
C LYS A 4 -74.29 -43.67 27.68
N VAL A 5 -74.67 -42.90 28.77
CA VAL A 5 -73.71 -41.94 29.40
C VAL A 5 -72.70 -42.69 30.26
N ILE A 6 -73.12 -43.80 30.89
CA ILE A 6 -72.24 -44.65 31.71
C ILE A 6 -71.22 -45.38 30.87
N VAL A 7 -71.63 -45.88 29.70
CA VAL A 7 -70.71 -46.55 28.74
C VAL A 7 -69.67 -45.59 28.16
N VAL A 8 -70.05 -44.35 27.82
CA VAL A 8 -69.13 -43.35 27.35
C VAL A 8 -68.13 -42.94 28.44
N GLY A 9 -68.57 -42.85 29.70
CA GLY A 9 -67.69 -42.55 30.83
C GLY A 9 -66.64 -43.66 31.07
N ILE A 10 -67.03 -44.95 30.95
CA ILE A 10 -66.08 -46.06 31.14
C ILE A 10 -65.04 -46.10 30.01
N ILE A 11 -65.44 -45.80 28.74
CA ILE A 11 -64.52 -45.72 27.59
C ILE A 11 -63.54 -44.53 27.72
N ALA A 12 -64.01 -43.39 28.21
CA ALA A 12 -63.16 -42.22 28.48
C ALA A 12 -62.12 -42.49 29.59
N ILE A 13 -62.51 -43.18 30.68
CA ILE A 13 -61.57 -43.56 31.75
C ILE A 13 -60.55 -44.57 31.25
N GLY A 14 -60.95 -45.56 30.39
CA GLY A 14 -60.03 -46.52 29.77
C GLY A 14 -59.01 -45.84 28.81
N PHE A 15 -59.46 -44.81 28.09
CA PHE A 15 -58.58 -44.05 27.18
C PHE A 15 -57.57 -43.19 27.94
N VAL A 16 -58.00 -42.58 29.07
CA VAL A 16 -57.08 -41.84 29.95
C VAL A 16 -56.05 -42.77 30.59
N GLY A 17 -56.49 -43.99 31.01
CA GLY A 17 -55.62 -45.02 31.58
C GLY A 17 -54.55 -45.49 30.58
N LEU A 18 -54.92 -45.64 29.27
CA LEU A 18 -53.96 -45.96 28.20
C LEU A 18 -52.96 -44.85 27.89
N ILE A 19 -53.41 -43.60 27.96
CA ILE A 19 -52.52 -42.42 27.79
C ILE A 19 -51.52 -42.35 28.94
N VAL A 20 -51.98 -42.54 30.19
CA VAL A 20 -51.10 -42.49 31.35
C VAL A 20 -50.09 -43.65 31.32
N ALA A 21 -50.51 -44.87 30.97
CA ALA A 21 -49.60 -46.01 30.80
C ALA A 21 -48.57 -45.79 29.73
N LYS A 22 -48.97 -45.19 28.60
CA LYS A 22 -48.05 -44.85 27.49
C LYS A 22 -47.06 -43.73 27.86
N LEU A 23 -47.49 -42.75 28.66
CA LEU A 23 -46.62 -41.69 29.16
C LEU A 23 -45.58 -42.24 30.17
N PHE A 24 -45.96 -43.19 31.03
CA PHE A 24 -45.02 -43.85 31.93
C PHE A 24 -44.04 -44.74 31.19
N SER A 25 -44.46 -45.52 30.18
CA SER A 25 -43.61 -46.34 29.36
C SER A 25 -42.62 -45.48 28.54
N ASN A 26 -43.07 -44.35 27.94
CA ASN A 26 -42.19 -43.42 27.26
C ASN A 26 -41.19 -42.72 28.22
N LYS A 27 -41.56 -42.49 29.48
CA LYS A 27 -40.64 -41.91 30.45
C LYS A 27 -39.48 -42.85 30.81
N GLU A 28 -39.70 -44.14 30.84
CA GLU A 28 -38.64 -45.14 31.03
C GLU A 28 -37.76 -45.30 29.76
N GLU A 29 -38.34 -45.21 28.57
CA GLU A 29 -37.59 -45.30 27.31
C GLU A 29 -36.72 -44.05 27.08
N VAL A 30 -37.22 -42.85 27.43
CA VAL A 30 -36.47 -41.61 27.40
C VAL A 30 -35.37 -41.60 28.44
N ALA A 31 -35.65 -42.13 29.68
CA ALA A 31 -34.61 -42.25 30.70
C ALA A 31 -33.47 -43.22 30.31
N LYS A 32 -33.76 -44.25 29.51
CA LYS A 32 -32.74 -45.16 28.97
C LYS A 32 -31.96 -44.56 27.76
N LYS A 33 -32.52 -43.56 27.09
CA LYS A 33 -31.86 -42.81 25.98
C LYS A 33 -31.12 -41.56 26.42
N ILE A 34 -31.24 -41.14 27.68
CA ILE A 34 -30.37 -40.10 28.21
C ILE A 34 -28.98 -40.72 28.31
N PHE A 35 -28.10 -40.31 27.42
CA PHE A 35 -26.66 -40.62 27.44
C PHE A 35 -26.11 -40.03 28.75
N ILE A 36 -26.14 -40.82 29.84
CA ILE A 36 -25.46 -40.46 31.07
C ILE A 36 -23.98 -40.55 30.73
N ASN A 37 -23.39 -39.40 30.44
CA ASN A 37 -21.95 -39.31 30.31
C ASN A 37 -21.36 -39.82 31.63
N ASP A 38 -20.89 -41.06 31.64
CA ASP A 38 -20.25 -41.61 32.84
C ASP A 38 -19.01 -40.76 33.11
N VAL A 39 -19.05 -40.03 34.21
CA VAL A 39 -18.03 -39.07 34.64
C VAL A 39 -16.64 -39.73 34.71
N ASN A 40 -16.60 -41.05 34.79
CA ASN A 40 -15.40 -41.86 34.94
C ASN A 40 -14.94 -42.54 33.60
N GLU A 41 -15.69 -42.43 32.51
CA GLU A 41 -15.26 -42.99 31.25
C GLU A 41 -14.09 -42.18 30.67
N PRO A 42 -12.94 -42.79 30.35
CA PRO A 42 -11.79 -42.08 29.84
C PRO A 42 -12.07 -41.48 28.43
N ILE A 43 -11.97 -40.17 28.33
CA ILE A 43 -12.14 -39.44 27.05
C ILE A 43 -10.91 -39.69 26.16
N LEU A 44 -11.16 -40.13 24.92
CA LEU A 44 -10.10 -40.35 23.95
C LEU A 44 -9.57 -39.00 23.44
N VAL A 45 -8.25 -38.77 23.58
CA VAL A 45 -7.57 -37.54 23.18
C VAL A 45 -6.30 -37.83 22.40
N GLU A 46 -5.94 -36.91 21.51
CA GLU A 46 -4.61 -36.85 20.92
C GLU A 46 -3.76 -35.85 21.72
N ALA A 47 -2.54 -36.25 22.02
CA ALA A 47 -1.62 -35.40 22.76
C ALA A 47 -0.23 -35.40 22.13
N ILE A 48 0.44 -34.28 22.19
CA ILE A 48 1.82 -34.11 21.75
C ILE A 48 2.68 -33.49 22.86
N GLN A 49 3.98 -33.58 22.70
CA GLN A 49 4.93 -32.80 23.50
C GLN A 49 5.23 -31.48 22.80
N PRO A 50 5.45 -30.39 23.55
CA PRO A 50 5.97 -29.16 22.97
C PRO A 50 7.31 -29.38 22.26
N SER A 51 7.51 -28.67 21.18
CA SER A 51 8.73 -28.78 20.35
C SER A 51 9.33 -27.39 20.04
N MET A 52 10.59 -27.38 19.64
CA MET A 52 11.19 -26.17 19.12
C MET A 52 10.59 -25.85 17.75
N HIS A 53 10.13 -24.64 17.57
CA HIS A 53 9.63 -24.11 16.32
C HIS A 53 10.35 -22.80 15.99
N THR A 54 10.65 -22.60 14.71
CA THR A 54 11.31 -21.39 14.25
C THR A 54 10.27 -20.39 13.75
N PHE A 55 10.01 -19.39 14.57
CA PHE A 55 9.14 -18.28 14.22
C PHE A 55 9.87 -17.32 13.28
N GLN A 56 9.32 -17.09 12.11
CA GLN A 56 9.78 -16.02 11.22
C GLN A 56 8.98 -14.77 11.54
N SER A 57 9.64 -13.73 12.01
CA SER A 57 9.00 -12.44 12.20
C SER A 57 8.92 -11.71 10.87
N GLU A 58 7.85 -11.92 10.13
CA GLU A 58 7.54 -11.15 8.95
C GLU A 58 6.71 -9.92 9.35
N PHE A 59 7.31 -8.75 9.25
CA PHE A 59 6.60 -7.50 9.44
C PHE A 59 6.11 -7.01 8.09
N SER A 60 4.80 -6.99 7.89
CA SER A 60 4.19 -6.58 6.65
C SER A 60 3.30 -5.35 6.84
N TYR A 61 3.39 -4.40 5.91
CA TYR A 61 2.67 -3.13 5.94
C TYR A 61 2.00 -2.90 4.60
N LEU A 62 0.69 -2.74 4.63
CA LEU A 62 -0.10 -2.40 3.45
C LEU A 62 0.13 -0.93 3.09
N GLY A 63 0.28 -0.66 1.80
CA GLY A 63 0.45 0.68 1.27
C GLY A 63 -0.17 0.86 -0.11
N THR A 64 -0.04 2.09 -0.62
CA THR A 64 -0.54 2.46 -1.94
C THR A 64 0.62 2.90 -2.82
N PHE A 65 0.61 2.47 -4.07
CA PHE A 65 1.57 2.91 -5.07
C PHE A 65 1.26 4.33 -5.53
N GLU A 66 2.20 5.22 -5.35
CA GLU A 66 2.21 6.58 -5.88
C GLU A 66 3.18 6.67 -7.06
N PRO A 67 2.95 7.56 -8.05
CA PRO A 67 3.91 7.77 -9.13
C PRO A 67 5.23 8.32 -8.60
N ASN A 68 6.32 8.05 -9.29
CA ASN A 68 7.62 8.61 -8.94
C ASN A 68 7.61 10.14 -9.00
N ARG A 69 7.06 10.69 -10.09
CA ARG A 69 6.81 12.12 -10.29
C ARG A 69 5.50 12.31 -11.03
N GLN A 70 4.78 13.35 -10.69
CA GLN A 70 3.60 13.82 -11.40
C GLN A 70 3.61 15.33 -11.39
N ASN A 71 3.44 15.92 -12.56
CA ASN A 71 3.42 17.38 -12.69
C ASN A 71 2.45 17.82 -13.80
N THR A 72 1.75 18.90 -13.52
CA THR A 72 0.94 19.59 -14.51
C THR A 72 1.82 20.62 -15.23
N ILE A 73 1.95 20.47 -16.54
CA ILE A 73 2.76 21.36 -17.36
C ILE A 73 1.87 22.51 -17.82
N GLY A 74 2.26 23.71 -17.43
CA GLY A 74 1.61 24.96 -17.85
C GLY A 74 2.33 25.63 -19.00
N ALA A 75 1.63 26.51 -19.69
CA ALA A 75 2.17 27.34 -20.74
C ALA A 75 3.15 28.38 -20.17
N GLU A 76 4.35 28.50 -20.77
CA GLU A 76 5.31 29.56 -20.43
C GLU A 76 5.04 30.86 -21.23
N GLY A 77 4.30 30.76 -22.34
CA GLY A 77 3.83 31.86 -23.16
C GLY A 77 2.33 31.98 -23.24
N GLN A 78 1.86 32.91 -24.06
CA GLN A 78 0.43 33.07 -24.35
C GLN A 78 0.22 33.01 -25.87
N GLY A 79 -0.96 32.52 -26.29
CA GLY A 79 -1.31 32.43 -27.71
C GLY A 79 -2.30 31.30 -28.00
N ARG A 80 -2.60 31.12 -29.27
CA ARG A 80 -3.42 30.02 -29.77
C ARG A 80 -2.55 28.77 -29.93
N ILE A 81 -3.06 27.61 -29.56
CA ILE A 81 -2.39 26.33 -29.81
C ILE A 81 -2.52 25.96 -31.27
N VAL A 82 -1.40 25.98 -32.01
CA VAL A 82 -1.34 25.63 -33.43
C VAL A 82 -0.90 24.19 -33.66
N SER A 83 -0.27 23.58 -32.68
CA SER A 83 0.08 22.16 -32.72
C SER A 83 -0.04 21.56 -31.31
N LEU A 84 -0.65 20.37 -31.21
CA LEU A 84 -0.76 19.58 -29.99
C LEU A 84 -0.42 18.14 -30.35
N ASN A 85 0.78 17.70 -29.99
CA ASN A 85 1.41 16.46 -30.50
C ASN A 85 1.26 15.28 -29.53
N VAL A 86 0.37 15.38 -28.55
CA VAL A 86 0.20 14.36 -27.50
C VAL A 86 -1.27 14.08 -27.24
N GLN A 87 -1.56 12.83 -26.86
CA GLN A 87 -2.85 12.36 -26.38
C GLN A 87 -2.69 11.71 -25.02
N GLU A 88 -3.81 11.52 -24.30
CA GLU A 88 -3.81 10.76 -23.04
C GLU A 88 -3.38 9.31 -23.30
N GLY A 89 -2.45 8.82 -22.49
CA GLY A 89 -1.83 7.51 -22.65
C GLY A 89 -0.50 7.52 -23.41
N ASP A 90 -0.15 8.62 -24.12
CA ASP A 90 1.10 8.69 -24.88
C ASP A 90 2.33 8.74 -23.96
N ARG A 91 3.40 8.09 -24.40
CA ARG A 91 4.71 8.20 -23.76
C ARG A 91 5.51 9.33 -24.40
N ILE A 92 6.03 10.21 -23.56
CA ILE A 92 6.87 11.32 -23.99
C ILE A 92 8.24 11.25 -23.31
N ALA A 93 9.29 11.51 -24.08
CA ALA A 93 10.65 11.64 -23.56
C ALA A 93 10.89 13.06 -23.04
N GLN A 94 11.84 13.22 -22.13
CA GLN A 94 12.30 14.53 -21.68
C GLN A 94 12.72 15.40 -22.87
N GLY A 95 12.26 16.66 -22.90
CA GLY A 95 12.49 17.59 -24.03
C GLY A 95 11.56 17.40 -25.22
N GLY A 96 10.73 16.34 -25.24
CA GLY A 96 9.72 16.12 -26.27
C GLY A 96 8.72 17.29 -26.35
N VAL A 97 8.31 17.67 -27.58
CA VAL A 97 7.38 18.78 -27.79
C VAL A 97 5.95 18.32 -27.52
N ILE A 98 5.28 18.96 -26.57
CA ILE A 98 3.89 18.72 -26.20
C ILE A 98 2.97 19.53 -27.08
N ALA A 99 3.18 20.84 -27.12
CA ALA A 99 2.36 21.79 -27.87
C ALA A 99 3.21 22.93 -28.40
N LYS A 100 2.74 23.57 -29.47
CA LYS A 100 3.29 24.82 -30.01
C LYS A 100 2.17 25.85 -30.02
N LEU A 101 2.47 27.05 -29.55
CA LEU A 101 1.63 28.23 -29.65
C LEU A 101 1.95 28.96 -30.96
N ASP A 102 1.02 29.78 -31.43
CA ASP A 102 1.22 30.70 -32.51
C ASP A 102 2.31 31.69 -32.15
N ASP A 103 3.38 31.71 -32.93
CA ASP A 103 4.60 32.50 -32.70
C ASP A 103 4.88 33.46 -33.83
N GLU A 104 4.00 33.56 -34.86
CA GLU A 104 4.23 34.35 -36.06
C GLU A 104 4.57 35.81 -35.76
N MET A 105 3.78 36.46 -34.90
CA MET A 105 4.04 37.86 -34.52
C MET A 105 5.37 38.04 -33.78
N LEU A 106 5.77 37.08 -32.95
CA LEU A 106 7.05 37.12 -32.25
C LEU A 106 8.24 36.90 -33.22
N GLN A 107 8.07 36.04 -34.23
CA GLN A 107 9.02 35.84 -35.29
C GLN A 107 9.25 37.13 -36.08
N LEU A 108 8.17 37.77 -36.57
CA LEU A 108 8.25 39.05 -37.29
C LEU A 108 8.90 40.16 -36.46
N GLN A 109 8.63 40.21 -35.15
CA GLN A 109 9.28 41.16 -34.23
C GLN A 109 10.78 40.88 -34.11
N LEU A 110 11.18 39.59 -34.06
CA LEU A 110 12.57 39.19 -33.98
C LEU A 110 13.31 39.57 -35.25
N ASP A 111 12.72 39.28 -36.43
CA ASP A 111 13.32 39.60 -37.73
C ASP A 111 13.52 41.11 -37.88
N ASN A 112 12.52 41.93 -37.53
CA ASN A 112 12.67 43.41 -37.57
C ASN A 112 13.79 43.91 -36.64
N LEU A 113 13.89 43.31 -35.41
CA LEU A 113 14.95 43.67 -34.47
C LEU A 113 16.32 43.23 -34.96
N GLU A 114 16.45 42.09 -35.66
CA GLU A 114 17.69 41.60 -36.21
C GLU A 114 18.20 42.55 -37.31
N VAL A 115 17.34 43.04 -38.21
CA VAL A 115 17.69 44.05 -39.20
C VAL A 115 18.18 45.36 -38.54
N SER A 116 17.48 45.80 -37.45
CA SER A 116 17.90 46.98 -36.68
C SER A 116 19.27 46.79 -36.05
N ILE A 117 19.55 45.61 -35.46
CA ILE A 117 20.85 45.28 -34.86
C ILE A 117 21.97 45.28 -35.92
N GLU A 118 21.71 44.76 -37.13
CA GLU A 118 22.68 44.77 -38.22
C GLU A 118 23.07 46.20 -38.60
N GLY A 119 22.09 47.13 -38.74
CA GLY A 119 22.34 48.55 -38.98
C GLY A 119 23.15 49.19 -37.85
N GLN A 120 22.74 48.96 -36.59
CA GLN A 120 23.45 49.50 -35.41
C GLN A 120 24.88 48.96 -35.30
N LYS A 121 25.11 47.70 -35.64
CA LYS A 121 26.44 47.08 -35.66
C LYS A 121 27.36 47.72 -36.73
N SER A 122 26.81 48.02 -37.89
CA SER A 122 27.54 48.78 -38.95
C SER A 122 27.91 50.16 -38.47
N ASP A 123 26.97 50.86 -37.80
CA ASP A 123 27.21 52.19 -37.22
C ASP A 123 28.25 52.12 -36.09
N ASP A 124 28.16 51.17 -35.15
CA ASP A 124 29.14 50.99 -34.08
C ASP A 124 30.55 50.80 -34.63
N ASN A 125 30.71 49.95 -35.64
CA ASN A 125 31.99 49.75 -36.30
C ASN A 125 32.54 51.05 -36.95
N ARG A 126 31.68 51.82 -37.63
CA ARG A 126 32.02 53.10 -38.24
C ARG A 126 32.41 54.15 -37.20
N TYR A 127 31.59 54.35 -36.18
CA TYR A 127 31.85 55.31 -35.10
C TYR A 127 33.08 54.94 -34.28
N THR A 128 33.31 53.66 -34.05
CA THR A 128 34.49 53.14 -33.33
C THR A 128 35.77 53.48 -34.13
N SER A 129 35.77 53.29 -35.48
CA SER A 129 36.92 53.67 -36.35
C SER A 129 37.15 55.18 -36.35
N LEU A 130 36.09 55.97 -36.52
CA LEU A 130 36.21 57.45 -36.54
C LEU A 130 36.70 58.01 -35.21
N SER A 131 36.32 57.39 -34.08
CA SER A 131 36.79 57.78 -32.76
C SER A 131 38.26 57.42 -32.54
N LYS A 132 38.76 56.30 -33.09
CA LYS A 132 40.18 55.95 -33.05
C LYS A 132 41.05 56.94 -33.86
N ASP A 133 40.52 57.44 -34.96
CA ASP A 133 41.15 58.44 -35.76
C ASP A 133 40.98 59.89 -35.25
N ALA A 134 40.46 60.04 -34.00
CA ALA A 134 40.14 61.32 -33.36
C ALA A 134 39.19 62.23 -34.18
N ALA A 135 38.44 61.67 -35.13
CA ALA A 135 37.52 62.42 -36.01
C ALA A 135 36.18 62.72 -35.33
N ILE A 136 35.84 61.99 -34.23
CA ILE A 136 34.65 62.21 -33.41
C ILE A 136 34.96 62.04 -31.90
N PRO A 137 34.17 62.67 -30.98
CA PRO A 137 34.32 62.48 -29.56
C PRO A 137 34.07 60.99 -29.16
N ALA A 138 34.90 60.45 -28.27
CA ALA A 138 34.79 59.05 -27.78
C ALA A 138 33.40 58.76 -27.18
N VAL A 139 32.76 59.74 -26.54
CA VAL A 139 31.40 59.64 -25.97
C VAL A 139 30.37 59.25 -27.03
N GLN A 140 30.55 59.69 -28.32
CA GLN A 140 29.61 59.36 -29.38
C GLN A 140 29.71 57.87 -29.79
N ALA A 141 30.92 57.31 -29.89
CA ALA A 141 31.15 55.92 -30.13
C ALA A 141 30.64 55.03 -28.97
N GLU A 142 30.86 55.46 -27.72
CA GLU A 142 30.35 54.78 -26.53
C GLU A 142 28.82 54.72 -26.52
N LYS A 143 28.14 55.82 -26.87
CA LYS A 143 26.67 55.89 -26.96
C LYS A 143 26.13 54.90 -28.01
N THR A 144 26.76 54.79 -29.18
CA THR A 144 26.37 53.86 -30.24
C THR A 144 26.54 52.43 -29.80
N LYS A 145 27.65 52.11 -29.14
CA LYS A 145 27.90 50.77 -28.57
C LYS A 145 26.89 50.39 -27.50
N LEU A 146 26.50 51.33 -26.63
CA LEU A 146 25.44 51.07 -25.61
C LEU A 146 24.09 50.85 -26.26
N GLY A 147 23.75 51.58 -27.33
CA GLY A 147 22.55 51.34 -28.15
C GLY A 147 22.49 49.94 -28.73
N LEU A 148 23.58 49.49 -29.39
CA LEU A 148 23.72 48.13 -29.92
C LEU A 148 23.52 47.09 -28.81
N LYS A 149 24.19 47.24 -27.67
CA LYS A 149 24.07 46.34 -26.52
C LYS A 149 22.66 46.25 -26.00
N SER A 150 21.92 47.39 -25.96
CA SER A 150 20.51 47.42 -25.56
C SER A 150 19.64 46.60 -26.50
N SER A 151 19.83 46.76 -27.84
CA SER A 151 19.08 45.99 -28.84
C SER A 151 19.40 44.50 -28.81
N GLU A 152 20.65 44.11 -28.53
CA GLU A 152 21.02 42.71 -28.31
C GLU A 152 20.34 42.09 -27.09
N ILE A 153 20.14 42.85 -26.02
CA ILE A 153 19.38 42.40 -24.84
C ILE A 153 17.91 42.21 -25.21
N GLN A 154 17.32 43.14 -25.97
CA GLN A 154 15.92 42.98 -26.44
C GLN A 154 15.76 41.73 -27.32
N LYS A 155 16.75 41.45 -28.21
CA LYS A 155 16.78 40.20 -29.00
C LYS A 155 16.73 38.96 -28.09
N LYS A 156 17.55 38.92 -27.05
CA LYS A 156 17.55 37.80 -26.09
C LYS A 156 16.22 37.65 -25.37
N GLN A 157 15.52 38.76 -25.06
CA GLN A 157 14.19 38.73 -24.45
C GLN A 157 13.15 38.14 -25.42
N LEU A 158 13.10 38.59 -26.69
CA LEU A 158 12.22 38.01 -27.70
C LEU A 158 12.49 36.54 -27.96
N GLN A 159 13.75 36.14 -28.03
CA GLN A 159 14.13 34.74 -28.16
C GLN A 159 13.68 33.89 -26.99
N LYS A 160 13.68 34.46 -25.74
CA LYS A 160 13.11 33.76 -24.58
C LYS A 160 11.61 33.61 -24.70
N GLN A 161 10.90 34.64 -25.18
CA GLN A 161 9.44 34.56 -25.40
C GLN A 161 9.12 33.51 -26.48
N LEU A 162 9.86 33.48 -27.59
CA LEU A 162 9.75 32.46 -28.64
C LEU A 162 9.99 31.05 -28.11
N ARG A 163 10.99 30.85 -27.26
CA ARG A 163 11.17 29.54 -26.60
C ARG A 163 9.99 29.16 -25.75
N GLY A 164 9.35 30.12 -25.09
CA GLY A 164 8.14 29.90 -24.25
C GLY A 164 6.90 29.51 -25.05
N THR A 165 6.89 29.71 -26.42
CA THR A 165 5.77 29.25 -27.25
C THR A 165 5.80 27.74 -27.51
N ILE A 166 6.93 27.06 -27.25
CA ILE A 166 7.11 25.63 -27.46
C ILE A 166 7.12 24.95 -26.10
N LEU A 167 6.02 24.29 -25.77
CA LEU A 167 5.92 23.48 -24.54
C LEU A 167 6.65 22.17 -24.71
N LYS A 168 7.58 21.87 -23.78
CA LYS A 168 8.36 20.64 -23.75
C LYS A 168 8.18 19.90 -22.44
N ALA A 169 8.30 18.56 -22.51
CA ALA A 169 8.24 17.71 -21.32
C ALA A 169 9.50 17.91 -20.45
N PRO A 170 9.37 18.25 -19.15
CA PRO A 170 10.52 18.46 -18.27
C PRO A 170 11.19 17.15 -17.83
N PHE A 171 10.49 16.03 -17.94
CA PHE A 171 10.97 14.68 -17.70
C PHE A 171 10.20 13.67 -18.56
N SER A 172 10.75 12.48 -18.73
CA SER A 172 10.10 11.39 -19.45
C SER A 172 8.95 10.80 -18.63
N GLY A 173 7.81 10.53 -19.28
CA GLY A 173 6.63 9.99 -18.58
C GLY A 173 5.50 9.64 -19.54
N VAL A 174 4.31 9.45 -18.97
CA VAL A 174 3.06 9.22 -19.70
C VAL A 174 2.16 10.44 -19.50
N ILE A 175 1.49 10.86 -20.55
CA ILE A 175 0.46 11.91 -20.48
C ILE A 175 -0.77 11.30 -19.81
N THR A 176 -1.07 11.74 -18.59
CA THR A 176 -2.21 11.22 -17.85
C THR A 176 -3.47 12.04 -18.03
N LYS A 177 -3.32 13.34 -18.36
CA LYS A 177 -4.45 14.21 -18.70
C LYS A 177 -4.06 15.22 -19.76
N LYS A 178 -4.99 15.48 -20.67
CA LYS A 178 -4.96 16.57 -21.63
C LYS A 178 -6.01 17.61 -21.20
N LEU A 179 -5.57 18.84 -20.89
CA LEU A 179 -6.41 19.89 -20.30
C LEU A 179 -6.80 20.97 -21.31
N VAL A 180 -6.29 20.89 -22.54
CA VAL A 180 -6.55 21.85 -23.61
C VAL A 180 -6.69 21.12 -24.95
N ASP A 181 -7.33 21.78 -25.91
CA ASP A 181 -7.48 21.27 -27.28
C ASP A 181 -6.73 22.14 -28.31
N LEU A 182 -6.50 21.55 -29.49
CA LEU A 182 -5.95 22.26 -30.62
C LEU A 182 -6.87 23.46 -30.97
N GLY A 183 -6.26 24.63 -31.21
CA GLY A 183 -6.98 25.87 -31.47
C GLY A 183 -7.41 26.65 -30.23
N SER A 184 -7.28 26.12 -29.05
CA SER A 184 -7.54 26.84 -27.80
C SER A 184 -6.59 28.02 -27.62
N VAL A 185 -7.11 29.13 -27.09
CA VAL A 185 -6.30 30.30 -26.71
C VAL A 185 -5.99 30.20 -25.22
N ILE A 186 -4.68 30.18 -24.88
CA ILE A 186 -4.21 30.03 -23.50
C ILE A 186 -3.30 31.20 -23.10
N GLY A 187 -3.29 31.50 -21.82
CA GLY A 187 -2.41 32.49 -21.21
C GLY A 187 -1.21 31.83 -20.50
N MET A 188 -0.27 32.66 -20.09
CA MET A 188 0.87 32.23 -19.27
C MET A 188 0.40 31.56 -17.99
N GLY A 189 0.96 30.38 -17.66
CA GLY A 189 0.57 29.59 -16.49
C GLY A 189 -0.65 28.70 -16.69
N SER A 190 -1.38 28.79 -17.81
CA SER A 190 -2.53 27.92 -18.09
C SER A 190 -2.08 26.46 -18.15
N PRO A 191 -2.74 25.54 -17.42
CA PRO A 191 -2.40 24.12 -17.44
C PRO A 191 -2.74 23.50 -18.80
N VAL A 192 -1.81 22.73 -19.38
CA VAL A 192 -1.94 22.13 -20.71
C VAL A 192 -2.04 20.62 -20.65
N VAL A 193 -1.13 19.95 -19.97
CA VAL A 193 -1.13 18.50 -19.80
C VAL A 193 -0.62 18.12 -18.40
N GLU A 194 -0.97 16.93 -17.97
CA GLU A 194 -0.39 16.29 -16.79
C GLU A 194 0.52 15.14 -17.25
N ILE A 195 1.77 15.17 -16.81
CA ILE A 195 2.77 14.13 -17.11
C ILE A 195 3.06 13.35 -15.82
N THR A 196 3.04 12.03 -15.92
CA THR A 196 3.30 11.12 -14.81
C THR A 196 4.44 10.16 -15.15
N ASP A 197 5.46 10.14 -14.32
CA ASP A 197 6.57 9.17 -14.42
C ASP A 197 6.17 7.91 -13.65
N VAL A 198 5.92 6.84 -14.39
CA VAL A 198 5.58 5.50 -13.89
C VAL A 198 6.68 4.48 -14.15
N SER A 199 7.89 4.90 -14.52
CA SER A 199 9.05 4.01 -14.72
C SER A 199 9.49 3.32 -13.44
N SER A 200 9.27 3.98 -12.31
CA SER A 200 9.28 3.43 -10.96
C SER A 200 8.09 3.98 -10.18
N LEU A 201 7.67 3.29 -9.15
CA LEU A 201 6.58 3.71 -8.29
C LEU A 201 7.05 3.73 -6.83
N LYS A 202 6.45 4.59 -6.03
CA LYS A 202 6.68 4.69 -4.60
C LYS A 202 5.54 3.99 -3.87
N LEU A 203 5.81 2.84 -3.25
CA LEU A 203 4.87 2.25 -2.32
C LEU A 203 4.95 3.03 -1.01
N THR A 204 3.91 3.79 -0.71
CA THR A 204 3.78 4.55 0.53
C THR A 204 3.05 3.69 1.55
N VAL A 205 3.75 3.35 2.63
CA VAL A 205 3.21 2.58 3.77
C VAL A 205 3.21 3.43 5.04
N ASN A 206 2.23 3.21 5.90
CA ASN A 206 2.16 3.85 7.22
C ASN A 206 2.60 2.84 8.28
N VAL A 207 3.71 3.12 8.94
CA VAL A 207 4.38 2.24 9.90
C VAL A 207 4.16 2.77 11.30
N PRO A 208 3.61 1.98 12.25
CA PRO A 208 3.47 2.39 13.64
C PRO A 208 4.81 2.76 14.29
N GLU A 209 4.77 3.68 15.25
CA GLU A 209 5.96 4.16 15.99
C GLU A 209 6.82 3.02 16.55
N ARG A 210 6.20 1.99 17.14
CA ARG A 210 6.90 0.82 17.70
C ARG A 210 7.76 0.07 16.69
N ASP A 211 7.47 0.20 15.39
CA ASP A 211 8.10 -0.59 14.33
C ASP A 211 9.01 0.24 13.43
N ILE A 212 8.97 1.59 13.53
CA ILE A 212 9.71 2.48 12.63
C ILE A 212 11.23 2.25 12.70
N MET A 213 11.74 1.90 13.87
CA MET A 213 13.17 1.63 14.08
C MET A 213 13.67 0.37 13.35
N LYS A 214 12.76 -0.45 12.82
CA LYS A 214 13.09 -1.62 11.99
C LYS A 214 13.42 -1.24 10.55
N PHE A 215 13.06 -0.02 10.13
CA PHE A 215 13.34 0.51 8.80
C PHE A 215 14.64 1.32 8.79
N SER A 216 15.42 1.11 7.75
CA SER A 216 16.62 1.90 7.48
C SER A 216 16.61 2.42 6.06
N MET A 217 17.21 3.60 5.85
CA MET A 217 17.36 4.16 4.50
C MET A 217 18.15 3.20 3.61
N ASN A 218 17.70 3.09 2.35
CA ASN A 218 18.24 2.18 1.36
C ASN A 218 18.10 0.68 1.65
N GLN A 219 17.37 0.29 2.68
CA GLN A 219 17.05 -1.10 2.99
C GLN A 219 16.24 -1.73 1.85
N LEU A 220 16.61 -2.94 1.46
CA LEU A 220 15.83 -3.75 0.54
C LEU A 220 14.67 -4.41 1.29
N VAL A 221 13.50 -4.36 0.67
CA VAL A 221 12.26 -4.95 1.18
C VAL A 221 11.57 -5.73 0.08
N ASN A 222 10.85 -6.76 0.43
CA ASN A 222 10.00 -7.48 -0.49
C ASN A 222 8.65 -6.77 -0.59
N VAL A 223 8.12 -6.69 -1.80
CA VAL A 223 6.81 -6.11 -2.07
C VAL A 223 5.96 -7.15 -2.80
N SER A 224 4.82 -7.48 -2.24
CA SER A 224 3.80 -8.35 -2.85
C SER A 224 2.58 -7.53 -3.24
N ILE A 225 1.88 -7.97 -4.27
CA ILE A 225 0.71 -7.31 -4.82
C ILE A 225 -0.34 -8.36 -5.10
N ASP A 226 -1.54 -8.21 -4.55
CA ASP A 226 -2.60 -9.23 -4.62
C ASP A 226 -3.05 -9.53 -6.05
N VAL A 227 -2.94 -8.55 -6.96
CA VAL A 227 -3.28 -8.71 -8.39
C VAL A 227 -2.29 -9.62 -9.11
N TYR A 228 -1.08 -9.80 -8.57
CA TYR A 228 -0.03 -10.67 -9.14
C TYR A 228 0.42 -11.70 -8.09
N PRO A 229 -0.44 -12.70 -7.79
CA PRO A 229 -0.14 -13.70 -6.77
C PRO A 229 1.09 -14.52 -7.16
N GLY A 230 2.05 -14.62 -6.23
CA GLY A 230 3.31 -15.35 -6.45
C GLY A 230 4.43 -14.53 -7.10
N GLU A 231 4.18 -13.31 -7.59
CA GLU A 231 5.26 -12.40 -8.00
C GLU A 231 5.74 -11.56 -6.80
N MET A 232 7.05 -11.58 -6.57
CA MET A 232 7.70 -10.77 -5.57
C MET A 232 8.51 -9.67 -6.24
N PHE A 233 8.21 -8.42 -5.89
CA PHE A 233 8.95 -7.26 -6.35
C PHE A 233 9.94 -6.85 -5.28
N GLN A 234 11.14 -6.46 -5.69
CA GLN A 234 12.09 -5.85 -4.77
C GLN A 234 11.89 -4.33 -4.76
N GLY A 235 11.77 -3.80 -3.56
CA GLY A 235 11.74 -2.36 -3.33
C GLY A 235 12.90 -1.91 -2.45
N LYS A 236 13.22 -0.62 -2.52
CA LYS A 236 14.25 0.03 -1.72
C LYS A 236 13.64 1.16 -0.92
N VAL A 237 13.86 1.19 0.39
CA VAL A 237 13.40 2.30 1.24
C VAL A 237 14.07 3.59 0.78
N SER A 238 13.26 4.53 0.29
CA SER A 238 13.70 5.82 -0.27
C SER A 238 13.40 7.01 0.63
N LEU A 239 12.46 6.84 1.58
CA LEU A 239 12.11 7.87 2.55
C LEU A 239 11.58 7.22 3.83
N ILE A 240 12.01 7.74 4.96
CA ILE A 240 11.43 7.49 6.28
C ILE A 240 11.00 8.85 6.82
N GLY A 241 9.70 9.01 7.07
CA GLY A 241 9.12 10.26 7.58
C GLY A 241 9.71 10.62 8.94
N ILE A 242 10.01 11.88 9.14
CA ILE A 242 10.55 12.41 10.41
C ILE A 242 9.45 12.82 11.39
N GLN A 243 8.21 12.83 10.93
CA GLN A 243 7.04 13.22 11.72
C GLN A 243 5.95 12.16 11.57
N ALA A 244 5.35 11.77 12.70
CA ALA A 244 4.19 10.89 12.72
C ALA A 244 2.91 11.63 12.33
N ASP A 245 1.95 10.93 11.80
CA ASP A 245 0.60 11.41 11.59
C ASP A 245 -0.20 11.44 12.91
N LYS A 246 -1.48 11.86 12.83
CA LYS A 246 -2.37 11.96 14.01
C LYS A 246 -2.66 10.60 14.66
N THR A 247 -2.35 9.49 13.99
CA THR A 247 -2.55 8.13 14.47
C THR A 247 -1.25 7.45 14.91
N HIS A 248 -0.17 8.27 15.12
CA HIS A 248 1.17 7.82 15.51
C HIS A 248 1.81 6.84 14.52
N ASN A 249 1.54 7.02 13.22
CA ASN A 249 2.21 6.28 12.16
C ASN A 249 3.19 7.19 11.41
N PHE A 250 4.33 6.63 11.04
CA PHE A 250 5.33 7.27 10.20
C PHE A 250 5.18 6.83 8.75
N LYS A 251 5.23 7.79 7.84
CA LYS A 251 5.22 7.54 6.40
C LYS A 251 6.57 6.93 5.97
N VAL A 252 6.57 5.75 5.39
CA VAL A 252 7.73 5.14 4.75
C VAL A 252 7.44 4.97 3.27
N GLN A 253 8.39 5.38 2.41
CA GLN A 253 8.28 5.18 0.98
C GLN A 253 9.31 4.17 0.50
N VAL A 254 8.83 3.21 -0.26
CA VAL A 254 9.61 2.16 -0.88
C VAL A 254 9.58 2.37 -2.39
N LEU A 255 10.73 2.65 -3.00
CA LEU A 255 10.85 2.79 -4.44
C LEU A 255 10.92 1.40 -5.08
N VAL A 256 9.97 1.11 -5.97
CA VAL A 256 9.84 -0.14 -6.70
C VAL A 256 10.03 0.12 -8.19
N ASN A 257 10.92 -0.62 -8.84
CA ASN A 257 11.16 -0.52 -10.28
C ASN A 257 9.96 -1.11 -11.05
N ASN A 258 9.49 -0.38 -12.06
CA ASN A 258 8.37 -0.76 -12.92
C ASN A 258 8.78 -0.85 -14.40
N ALA A 259 9.96 -1.40 -14.70
CA ALA A 259 10.45 -1.50 -16.07
C ALA A 259 9.51 -2.28 -17.00
N LYS A 260 8.77 -3.26 -16.47
CA LYS A 260 7.76 -4.01 -17.23
C LYS A 260 6.47 -3.21 -17.47
N GLY A 261 6.24 -2.10 -16.77
CA GLY A 261 5.05 -1.25 -16.89
C GLY A 261 3.75 -1.90 -16.40
N ILE A 262 3.82 -2.95 -15.58
CA ILE A 262 2.65 -3.69 -15.09
C ILE A 262 2.03 -3.06 -13.83
N LEU A 263 2.86 -2.36 -13.03
CA LEU A 263 2.38 -1.68 -11.85
C LEU A 263 1.75 -0.34 -12.23
N ARG A 264 0.66 0.02 -11.57
CA ARG A 264 -0.05 1.29 -11.78
C ARG A 264 -0.14 2.07 -10.48
N ALA A 265 -0.05 3.39 -10.56
CA ALA A 265 -0.36 4.27 -9.44
C ALA A 265 -1.81 4.04 -8.98
N GLY A 266 -2.03 4.06 -7.66
CA GLY A 266 -3.31 3.72 -7.04
C GLY A 266 -3.49 2.24 -6.69
N MET A 267 -2.64 1.33 -7.16
CA MET A 267 -2.66 -0.07 -6.70
C MET A 267 -2.23 -0.18 -5.23
N TYR A 268 -2.73 -1.21 -4.56
CA TYR A 268 -2.26 -1.58 -3.22
C TYR A 268 -1.11 -2.58 -3.32
N GLY A 269 -0.22 -2.52 -2.36
CA GLY A 269 0.86 -3.47 -2.21
C GLY A 269 1.26 -3.62 -0.75
N THR A 270 1.81 -4.76 -0.41
CA THR A 270 2.29 -5.08 0.94
C THR A 270 3.82 -5.10 0.93
N SER A 271 4.42 -4.22 1.73
CA SER A 271 5.87 -4.22 1.96
C SER A 271 6.20 -5.13 3.14
N SER A 272 7.02 -6.14 2.92
CA SER A 272 7.45 -7.08 3.95
C SER A 272 8.93 -6.89 4.29
N LEU A 273 9.19 -6.67 5.58
CA LEU A 273 10.55 -6.72 6.13
C LEU A 273 10.89 -8.18 6.41
N VAL A 274 11.80 -8.73 5.64
CA VAL A 274 12.41 -10.02 5.99
C VAL A 274 13.43 -9.76 7.09
N ASN A 275 12.97 -9.83 8.34
CA ASN A 275 13.92 -9.91 9.44
C ASN A 275 14.52 -11.31 9.41
N SER A 276 15.82 -11.39 9.16
CA SER A 276 16.62 -12.60 9.24
C SER A 276 16.75 -13.15 10.68
N SER A 277 16.13 -12.55 11.67
CA SER A 277 16.02 -13.07 13.03
C SER A 277 14.88 -14.09 13.10
N SER A 278 15.18 -15.29 12.67
CA SER A 278 14.36 -16.44 13.05
C SER A 278 14.61 -16.73 14.54
N ILE A 279 13.55 -16.64 15.34
CA ILE A 279 13.60 -17.00 16.76
C ILE A 279 13.17 -18.45 16.87
N SER A 280 14.11 -19.34 17.21
CA SER A 280 13.75 -20.71 17.56
C SER A 280 13.32 -20.74 19.03
N ALA A 281 12.03 -20.97 19.25
CA ALA A 281 11.43 -20.93 20.57
C ALA A 281 10.64 -22.21 20.85
N PHE A 282 10.48 -22.51 22.13
CA PHE A 282 9.65 -23.59 22.61
C PHE A 282 8.19 -23.28 22.35
N SER A 283 7.47 -24.18 21.68
CA SER A 283 6.14 -23.90 21.10
C SER A 283 5.18 -25.07 21.21
N ILE A 284 3.91 -24.73 21.06
CA ILE A 284 2.79 -25.66 20.95
C ILE A 284 1.94 -25.30 19.74
N PRO A 285 1.26 -26.27 19.09
CA PRO A 285 0.27 -25.97 18.05
C PRO A 285 -0.86 -25.12 18.58
N ARG A 286 -1.28 -24.11 17.80
CA ARG A 286 -2.38 -23.22 18.16
C ARG A 286 -3.69 -23.94 18.44
N LYS A 287 -3.92 -25.08 17.78
CA LYS A 287 -5.10 -25.94 18.03
C LYS A 287 -5.18 -26.54 19.44
N ALA A 288 -4.08 -26.55 20.22
CA ALA A 288 -4.09 -26.99 21.62
C ALA A 288 -4.68 -25.96 22.56
N LEU A 289 -4.82 -24.70 22.14
CA LEU A 289 -5.28 -23.59 22.97
C LEU A 289 -6.75 -23.76 23.34
N VAL A 290 -7.04 -23.59 24.62
CA VAL A 290 -8.39 -23.57 25.19
C VAL A 290 -8.70 -22.15 25.67
N GLY A 291 -9.78 -21.56 25.17
CA GLY A 291 -10.19 -20.20 25.53
C GLY A 291 -9.54 -19.10 24.69
N SER A 292 -9.20 -17.97 25.30
CA SER A 292 -8.70 -16.77 24.63
C SER A 292 -7.18 -16.70 24.62
N THR A 293 -6.62 -16.09 23.57
CA THR A 293 -5.18 -15.78 23.50
C THR A 293 -4.71 -14.78 24.57
N LYS A 294 -5.62 -14.02 25.19
CA LYS A 294 -5.29 -13.10 26.31
C LYS A 294 -5.08 -13.83 27.64
N GLN A 295 -5.68 -14.99 27.79
CA GLN A 295 -5.49 -15.88 28.95
C GLN A 295 -5.31 -17.31 28.44
N PRO A 296 -4.14 -17.62 27.84
CA PRO A 296 -3.94 -18.89 27.17
C PRO A 296 -3.90 -20.04 28.19
N LYS A 297 -4.67 -21.10 27.91
CA LYS A 297 -4.74 -22.32 28.71
C LYS A 297 -4.64 -23.52 27.76
N VAL A 298 -4.12 -24.62 28.30
CA VAL A 298 -4.06 -25.92 27.60
C VAL A 298 -4.37 -27.03 28.57
N TYR A 299 -4.87 -28.16 28.06
CA TYR A 299 -4.96 -29.36 28.85
C TYR A 299 -3.63 -30.15 28.79
N VAL A 300 -3.08 -30.40 29.97
CA VAL A 300 -1.87 -31.23 30.12
C VAL A 300 -2.30 -32.56 30.77
N ILE A 301 -1.80 -33.67 30.23
CA ILE A 301 -2.10 -34.99 30.81
C ILE A 301 -1.15 -35.28 31.97
N LYS A 302 -1.68 -35.37 33.18
CA LYS A 302 -0.97 -35.74 34.40
C LYS A 302 -1.65 -36.95 35.06
N ASN A 303 -0.92 -38.02 35.27
CA ASN A 303 -1.44 -39.24 35.92
C ASN A 303 -2.74 -39.78 35.28
N GLY A 304 -2.84 -39.75 33.95
CA GLY A 304 -4.03 -40.21 33.20
C GLY A 304 -5.24 -39.28 33.28
N LYS A 305 -5.09 -38.06 33.78
CA LYS A 305 -6.14 -37.03 33.85
C LYS A 305 -5.75 -35.77 33.07
N ALA A 306 -6.72 -35.08 32.48
CA ALA A 306 -6.54 -33.79 31.81
C ALA A 306 -6.59 -32.66 32.83
N VAL A 307 -5.49 -31.97 33.06
CA VAL A 307 -5.40 -30.83 33.96
C VAL A 307 -5.29 -29.56 33.14
N LEU A 308 -6.16 -28.57 33.41
CA LEU A 308 -6.16 -27.29 32.72
C LEU A 308 -5.05 -26.41 33.31
N VAL A 309 -4.03 -26.09 32.50
CA VAL A 309 -2.87 -25.30 32.89
C VAL A 309 -2.85 -23.98 32.12
N SER A 310 -2.68 -22.88 32.85
CA SER A 310 -2.40 -21.55 32.23
C SER A 310 -0.92 -21.43 31.95
N PHE A 311 -0.57 -20.76 30.87
CA PHE A 311 0.82 -20.51 30.49
C PHE A 311 0.99 -19.08 29.95
N ASN A 312 2.23 -18.60 29.89
CA ASN A 312 2.54 -17.31 29.26
C ASN A 312 2.93 -17.55 27.81
N ALA A 313 2.12 -17.00 26.89
CA ALA A 313 2.36 -17.08 25.46
C ALA A 313 3.26 -15.92 25.01
N GLY A 314 4.13 -16.18 24.05
CA GLY A 314 4.93 -15.19 23.34
C GLY A 314 4.43 -14.97 21.90
N THR A 315 5.36 -15.00 20.97
CA THR A 315 5.10 -14.88 19.53
C THR A 315 4.19 -16.01 19.04
N ALA A 316 3.29 -15.70 18.12
CA ALA A 316 2.45 -16.69 17.47
C ALA A 316 2.49 -16.48 15.95
N ASP A 317 2.57 -17.57 15.21
CA ASP A 317 2.30 -17.59 13.76
C ASP A 317 0.93 -18.25 13.49
N GLY A 318 0.62 -18.59 12.25
CA GLY A 318 -0.65 -19.23 11.91
C GLY A 318 -0.89 -20.56 12.61
N GLU A 319 0.15 -21.36 12.88
CA GLU A 319 0.09 -22.74 13.31
C GLU A 319 0.58 -22.97 14.74
N PHE A 320 1.56 -22.20 15.21
CA PHE A 320 2.23 -22.38 16.49
C PHE A 320 2.16 -21.15 17.38
N ILE A 321 2.30 -21.38 18.68
CA ILE A 321 2.38 -20.35 19.73
C ILE A 321 3.60 -20.63 20.59
N GLU A 322 4.44 -19.62 20.75
CA GLU A 322 5.58 -19.66 21.66
C GLU A 322 5.14 -19.80 23.11
N VAL A 323 5.81 -20.63 23.87
CA VAL A 323 5.61 -20.81 25.30
C VAL A 323 6.81 -20.18 26.03
N ILE A 324 6.58 -19.03 26.66
CA ILE A 324 7.60 -18.34 27.47
C ILE A 324 7.79 -19.04 28.81
N SER A 325 6.68 -19.42 29.47
CA SER A 325 6.69 -20.08 30.77
C SER A 325 5.36 -20.78 31.05
N GLY A 326 5.35 -21.68 32.04
CA GLY A 326 4.13 -22.35 32.51
C GLY A 326 3.94 -23.77 31.97
N LEU A 327 4.73 -24.22 31.01
CA LEU A 327 4.72 -25.58 30.48
C LEU A 327 6.14 -26.17 30.46
N SER A 328 6.24 -27.50 30.64
CA SER A 328 7.50 -28.25 30.58
C SER A 328 7.64 -28.97 29.21
N LYS A 329 8.90 -29.23 28.80
CA LYS A 329 9.21 -30.02 27.60
C LYS A 329 8.64 -31.44 27.63
N SER A 330 8.46 -31.99 28.80
CA SER A 330 7.91 -33.34 29.02
C SER A 330 6.38 -33.38 29.11
N ASP A 331 5.72 -32.23 29.15
CA ASP A 331 4.25 -32.19 29.29
C ASP A 331 3.60 -32.75 28.01
N LYS A 332 2.60 -33.60 28.19
CA LYS A 332 1.75 -34.09 27.11
C LYS A 332 0.54 -33.20 26.98
N ILE A 333 0.50 -32.39 25.92
CA ILE A 333 -0.53 -31.39 25.68
C ILE A 333 -1.58 -31.94 24.73
N VAL A 334 -2.83 -31.82 25.11
CA VAL A 334 -3.96 -32.27 24.27
C VAL A 334 -4.15 -31.33 23.10
N ILE A 335 -4.18 -31.91 21.88
CA ILE A 335 -4.37 -31.17 20.62
C ILE A 335 -5.68 -31.50 19.91
N LYS A 336 -6.40 -32.57 20.37
CA LYS A 336 -7.70 -32.98 19.85
C LYS A 336 -8.52 -33.65 20.95
N GLY A 337 -9.81 -33.39 20.98
CA GLY A 337 -10.73 -33.89 22.00
C GLY A 337 -10.97 -32.90 23.15
N GLN A 338 -10.29 -31.76 23.19
CA GLN A 338 -10.36 -30.76 24.28
C GLN A 338 -11.76 -30.18 24.51
N VAL A 339 -12.64 -30.18 23.50
CA VAL A 339 -14.03 -29.67 23.63
C VAL A 339 -14.85 -30.46 24.64
N ASN A 340 -14.56 -31.76 24.79
CA ASN A 340 -15.24 -32.68 25.67
C ASN A 340 -14.59 -32.80 27.07
N LEU A 341 -13.43 -32.11 27.24
CA LEU A 341 -12.69 -32.20 28.50
C LEU A 341 -13.17 -31.18 29.51
N ARG A 342 -13.16 -31.62 30.76
CA ARG A 342 -13.23 -30.79 31.97
C ARG A 342 -11.96 -30.98 32.78
N ASN A 343 -11.67 -30.08 33.68
CA ASN A 343 -10.52 -30.26 34.58
C ASN A 343 -10.64 -31.57 35.35
N ASP A 344 -9.54 -32.29 35.49
CA ASP A 344 -9.40 -33.59 36.13
C ASP A 344 -10.18 -34.77 35.47
N ALA A 345 -10.68 -34.60 34.25
CA ALA A 345 -11.31 -35.67 33.49
C ALA A 345 -10.32 -36.80 33.18
N PRO A 346 -10.70 -38.08 33.33
CA PRO A 346 -9.87 -39.20 32.94
C PRO A 346 -9.70 -39.20 31.40
N VAL A 347 -8.48 -39.43 30.92
CA VAL A 347 -8.21 -39.43 29.48
C VAL A 347 -7.41 -40.65 29.05
N LYS A 348 -7.66 -41.11 27.83
CA LYS A 348 -6.91 -42.14 27.16
C LYS A 348 -6.30 -41.56 25.88
N THR A 349 -4.99 -41.68 25.73
CA THR A 349 -4.29 -41.21 24.52
C THR A 349 -4.34 -42.29 23.43
N ASN A 350 -4.73 -41.88 22.23
CA ASN A 350 -4.44 -42.70 21.03
C ASN A 350 -2.94 -42.66 20.79
N LYS A 351 -2.32 -43.85 20.56
CA LYS A 351 -0.91 -43.94 20.21
C LYS A 351 -0.65 -43.35 18.86
#